data_24c2fcb673a5fe46bb45b9fd9c882f0b
#
_entry.id   24c2fcb673a5fe46bb45b9fd9c882f0b
#
_cell.length_a   1.000
_cell.length_b   1.000
_cell.length_c   1.000
_cell.angle_alpha   90.00
_cell.angle_beta   90.00
_cell.angle_gamma   90.00
#
_symmetry.space_group_name_H-M   'P 1'
#
loop_
_entity.id
_entity.type
_entity.pdbx_description
1 polymer ?
#
loop_
_entity_poly.entity_id
_entity_poly.type
_entity_poly.pdbx_seq_one_letter_code
_entity_poly.pdbx_strand_id
1 'polypeptide(L)'
;MRAGLMVLLLGSVPWFAHAQSALPPDIDPVTLSRLPPVTPADLDEEGRRLLAARPNFKAGPGPTHVTIYAPNDRDLGIPTGEKSPVGARYFQLAVLIIAREIDQQFEWSAHEPYGLRQGLEQSIIDVVKYDKDVRGLADKDATLITFGRTLYREHRVSSELWAKMVALFGRQHTVELMTIMGDYFRVGFMLNAVDQHQPPDRPALLPALKR
;
A
#
# COMPACT_ATOMS: atom_id res chain seq x y z
N MET A 1 -16.29 22.02 65.49
CA MET A 1 -16.61 21.75 64.09
C MET A 1 -15.44 22.25 63.23
N ARG A 2 -14.61 21.36 62.70
CA ARG A 2 -13.47 21.72 61.81
C ARG A 2 -13.83 21.21 60.42
N ALA A 3 -14.01 22.15 59.49
CA ALA A 3 -14.25 21.86 58.05
C ALA A 3 -12.90 21.54 57.40
N GLY A 4 -12.75 20.36 56.89
CA GLY A 4 -11.58 19.95 56.08
C GLY A 4 -11.77 20.36 54.62
N LEU A 5 -10.82 21.14 54.16
CA LEU A 5 -10.73 21.56 52.74
C LEU A 5 -10.06 20.45 51.94
N MET A 6 -10.81 19.81 51.04
CA MET A 6 -10.32 18.76 50.13
C MET A 6 -9.79 19.44 48.85
N VAL A 7 -8.48 19.50 48.70
CA VAL A 7 -7.81 20.01 47.49
C VAL A 7 -7.74 18.89 46.46
N LEU A 8 -8.53 19.01 45.38
CA LEU A 8 -8.44 18.18 44.18
C LEU A 8 -7.23 18.63 43.35
N LEU A 9 -6.18 17.81 43.39
CA LEU A 9 -5.06 17.93 42.45
C LEU A 9 -5.47 17.37 41.09
N LEU A 10 -5.80 18.26 40.14
CA LEU A 10 -5.94 17.95 38.73
C LEU A 10 -4.52 17.67 38.16
N GLY A 11 -4.17 16.41 38.05
CA GLY A 11 -2.96 15.98 37.34
C GLY A 11 -3.07 16.29 35.85
N SER A 12 -2.30 17.26 35.38
CA SER A 12 -2.09 17.50 33.95
C SER A 12 -1.30 16.34 33.37
N VAL A 13 -1.95 15.49 32.56
CA VAL A 13 -1.26 14.49 31.74
C VAL A 13 -0.49 15.25 30.67
N PRO A 14 0.85 15.11 30.60
CA PRO A 14 1.61 15.75 29.53
C PRO A 14 1.21 15.08 28.20
N TRP A 15 0.66 15.84 27.27
CA TRP A 15 0.56 15.48 25.88
C TRP A 15 2.00 15.35 25.35
N PHE A 16 2.48 14.12 25.20
CA PHE A 16 3.67 13.88 24.42
C PHE A 16 3.34 14.20 22.96
N ALA A 17 3.63 15.41 22.53
CA ALA A 17 3.76 15.73 21.13
C ALA A 17 4.86 14.81 20.59
N HIS A 18 4.48 13.85 19.76
CA HIS A 18 5.46 13.08 19.00
C HIS A 18 6.18 14.09 18.12
N ALA A 19 7.40 14.41 18.48
CA ALA A 19 8.30 15.18 17.63
C ALA A 19 8.46 14.35 16.35
N GLN A 20 7.90 14.84 15.25
CA GLN A 20 8.09 14.26 13.93
C GLN A 20 9.60 14.33 13.68
N SER A 21 10.26 13.18 13.56
CA SER A 21 11.68 13.14 13.25
C SER A 21 11.92 13.90 11.95
N ALA A 22 12.91 14.79 11.93
CA ALA A 22 13.27 15.51 10.72
C ALA A 22 13.54 14.50 9.60
N LEU A 23 13.07 14.81 8.40
CA LEU A 23 13.33 13.98 7.22
C LEU A 23 14.85 13.85 7.01
N PRO A 24 15.33 12.71 6.49
CA PRO A 24 16.71 12.58 6.03
C PRO A 24 17.08 13.68 5.04
N PRO A 25 18.37 14.11 4.97
CA PRO A 25 18.79 15.26 4.17
C PRO A 25 18.65 15.05 2.65
N ASP A 26 18.51 13.82 2.21
CA ASP A 26 18.31 13.42 0.81
C ASP A 26 16.83 13.23 0.43
N ILE A 27 15.91 13.51 1.33
CA ILE A 27 14.46 13.43 1.08
C ILE A 27 13.91 14.83 0.80
N ASP A 28 13.30 14.98 -0.38
CA ASP A 28 12.63 16.23 -0.78
C ASP A 28 11.36 16.45 0.06
N PRO A 29 11.14 17.65 0.62
CA PRO A 29 10.03 17.92 1.53
C PRO A 29 8.65 17.98 0.84
N VAL A 30 8.59 18.11 -0.49
CA VAL A 30 7.33 18.14 -1.25
C VAL A 30 6.89 16.73 -1.63
N THR A 31 7.82 15.93 -2.14
CA THR A 31 7.53 14.57 -2.62
C THR A 31 7.67 13.52 -1.53
N LEU A 32 8.31 13.86 -0.42
CA LEU A 32 8.67 12.97 0.69
C LEU A 32 9.45 11.73 0.21
N SER A 33 10.29 11.92 -0.81
CA SER A 33 11.15 10.88 -1.41
C SER A 33 12.46 11.47 -1.92
N ARG A 34 13.37 10.62 -2.38
CA ARG A 34 14.65 11.04 -3.01
C ARG A 34 14.45 11.69 -4.38
N LEU A 35 13.26 11.59 -4.97
CA LEU A 35 12.95 12.25 -6.24
C LEU A 35 12.33 13.62 -5.97
N PRO A 36 12.98 14.74 -6.35
CA PRO A 36 12.38 16.06 -6.23
C PRO A 36 11.18 16.24 -7.17
N PRO A 37 10.40 17.32 -7.02
CA PRO A 37 9.34 17.66 -7.99
C PRO A 37 9.88 17.67 -9.42
N VAL A 38 9.28 16.85 -10.28
CA VAL A 38 9.71 16.71 -11.66
C VAL A 38 9.51 18.02 -12.43
N THR A 39 10.52 18.37 -13.21
CA THR A 39 10.47 19.48 -14.17
C THR A 39 10.62 18.96 -15.61
N PRO A 40 10.23 19.73 -16.64
CA PRO A 40 10.47 19.31 -18.03
C PRO A 40 11.93 19.05 -18.37
N ALA A 41 12.87 19.66 -17.61
CA ALA A 41 14.31 19.47 -17.81
C ALA A 41 14.80 18.09 -17.35
N ASP A 42 14.09 17.45 -16.45
CA ASP A 42 14.43 16.12 -15.89
C ASP A 42 13.98 14.98 -16.82
N LEU A 43 13.26 15.29 -17.90
CA LEU A 43 12.59 14.30 -18.73
C LEU A 43 13.12 14.32 -20.17
N ASP A 44 13.08 13.17 -20.82
CA ASP A 44 13.24 13.06 -22.25
C ASP A 44 12.01 13.63 -23.02
N GLU A 45 12.01 13.53 -24.34
CA GLU A 45 10.93 14.07 -25.17
C GLU A 45 9.57 13.45 -24.87
N GLU A 46 9.52 12.13 -24.70
CA GLU A 46 8.29 11.41 -24.40
C GLU A 46 7.79 11.74 -22.99
N GLY A 47 8.67 11.80 -22.00
CA GLY A 47 8.33 12.20 -20.63
C GLY A 47 7.76 13.63 -20.58
N ARG A 48 8.34 14.58 -21.33
CA ARG A 48 7.79 15.94 -21.46
C ARG A 48 6.40 15.95 -22.10
N ARG A 49 6.20 15.13 -23.13
CA ARG A 49 4.89 14.98 -23.76
C ARG A 49 3.84 14.45 -22.80
N LEU A 50 4.18 13.44 -22.02
CA LEU A 50 3.29 12.84 -21.00
C LEU A 50 3.00 13.83 -19.86
N LEU A 51 4.00 14.58 -19.42
CA LEU A 51 3.82 15.62 -18.40
C LEU A 51 2.89 16.73 -18.90
N ALA A 52 3.09 17.20 -20.12
CA ALA A 52 2.24 18.22 -20.74
C ALA A 52 0.78 17.76 -20.95
N ALA A 53 0.56 16.46 -21.17
CA ALA A 53 -0.77 15.87 -21.27
C ALA A 53 -1.50 15.79 -19.90
N ARG A 54 -0.82 16.12 -18.80
CA ARG A 54 -1.36 16.10 -17.44
C ARG A 54 -1.34 17.51 -16.79
N PRO A 55 -2.10 18.48 -17.30
CA PRO A 55 -2.01 19.90 -16.87
C PRO A 55 -2.33 20.09 -15.37
N ASN A 56 -3.05 19.17 -14.76
CA ASN A 56 -3.40 19.19 -13.35
C ASN A 56 -2.43 18.35 -12.49
N PHE A 57 -1.35 17.83 -13.07
CA PHE A 57 -0.34 17.10 -12.31
C PHE A 57 0.31 18.03 -11.28
N LYS A 58 0.31 17.59 -10.05
CA LYS A 58 1.05 18.23 -8.95
C LYS A 58 2.02 17.21 -8.39
N ALA A 59 3.28 17.60 -8.31
CA ALA A 59 4.25 16.80 -7.59
C ALA A 59 3.83 16.64 -6.13
N GLY A 60 3.99 15.43 -5.60
CA GLY A 60 3.62 15.10 -4.24
C GLY A 60 4.00 13.67 -3.92
N PRO A 61 3.76 13.23 -2.68
CA PRO A 61 4.10 11.87 -2.28
C PRO A 61 3.31 10.82 -3.07
N GLY A 62 3.98 9.73 -3.42
CA GLY A 62 3.33 8.54 -3.93
C GLY A 62 3.69 8.14 -5.35
N PRO A 63 3.05 7.06 -5.85
CA PRO A 63 3.46 6.37 -7.07
C PRO A 63 3.38 7.25 -8.33
N THR A 64 2.38 8.12 -8.43
CA THR A 64 2.20 8.98 -9.62
C THR A 64 3.42 9.88 -9.85
N HIS A 65 4.05 10.37 -8.78
CA HIS A 65 5.26 11.16 -8.86
C HIS A 65 6.45 10.33 -9.33
N VAL A 66 6.59 9.11 -8.81
CA VAL A 66 7.70 8.23 -9.16
C VAL A 66 7.59 7.74 -10.60
N THR A 67 6.41 7.32 -11.04
CA THR A 67 6.18 6.77 -12.39
C THR A 67 6.29 7.78 -13.50
N ILE A 68 6.19 9.09 -13.20
CA ILE A 68 6.37 10.14 -14.24
C ILE A 68 7.78 10.16 -14.81
N TYR A 69 8.78 9.66 -14.05
CA TYR A 69 10.15 9.50 -14.52
C TYR A 69 10.37 8.27 -15.39
N ALA A 70 9.37 7.40 -15.53
CA ALA A 70 9.41 6.21 -16.37
C ALA A 70 8.41 6.32 -17.52
N PRO A 71 8.69 7.14 -18.55
CA PRO A 71 7.75 7.48 -19.61
C PRO A 71 7.28 6.26 -20.44
N ASN A 72 8.07 5.20 -20.45
CA ASN A 72 7.72 3.93 -21.09
C ASN A 72 6.87 3.01 -20.20
N ASP A 73 6.63 3.40 -18.97
CA ASP A 73 5.69 2.74 -18.08
C ASP A 73 4.28 3.14 -18.50
N ARG A 74 3.81 2.52 -19.56
CA ARG A 74 2.46 2.71 -20.07
C ARG A 74 1.52 2.21 -18.99
N ASP A 75 0.51 3.00 -18.73
CA ASP A 75 -0.68 2.56 -18.02
C ASP A 75 -1.12 1.22 -18.64
N LEU A 76 -0.91 0.14 -17.91
CA LEU A 76 -1.25 -1.22 -18.37
C LEU A 76 -2.76 -1.39 -18.54
N GLY A 77 -3.53 -0.30 -18.34
CA GLY A 77 -4.96 -0.29 -18.48
C GLY A 77 -5.67 -1.17 -17.45
N ILE A 78 -5.00 -1.49 -16.34
CA ILE A 78 -5.59 -2.29 -15.28
C ILE A 78 -6.68 -1.43 -14.62
N PRO A 79 -7.94 -1.85 -14.69
CA PRO A 79 -9.00 -1.17 -13.97
C PRO A 79 -8.71 -1.21 -12.47
N THR A 80 -8.62 -0.05 -11.84
CA THR A 80 -8.24 0.05 -10.43
C THR A 80 -9.47 0.19 -9.51
N GLY A 81 -9.34 -0.31 -8.29
CA GLY A 81 -10.32 -0.11 -7.23
C GLY A 81 -11.69 -0.66 -7.56
N GLU A 82 -12.70 0.20 -7.53
CA GLU A 82 -14.11 -0.18 -7.74
C GLU A 82 -14.43 -0.70 -9.15
N LYS A 83 -13.61 -0.35 -10.14
CA LYS A 83 -13.76 -0.78 -11.53
C LYS A 83 -13.09 -2.10 -11.84
N SER A 84 -12.38 -2.68 -10.87
CA SER A 84 -11.72 -3.97 -11.08
C SER A 84 -12.75 -5.09 -11.29
N PRO A 85 -12.65 -5.90 -12.34
CA PRO A 85 -13.55 -7.02 -12.60
C PRO A 85 -13.57 -8.08 -11.49
N VAL A 86 -12.49 -8.18 -10.70
CA VAL A 86 -12.46 -9.06 -9.51
C VAL A 86 -13.28 -8.49 -8.33
N GLY A 87 -13.78 -7.26 -8.46
CA GLY A 87 -14.44 -6.51 -7.41
C GLY A 87 -13.48 -5.80 -6.46
N ALA A 88 -13.93 -4.64 -5.96
CA ALA A 88 -13.09 -3.75 -5.15
C ALA A 88 -12.51 -4.42 -3.90
N ARG A 89 -13.26 -5.30 -3.24
CA ARG A 89 -12.81 -6.01 -2.04
C ARG A 89 -11.58 -6.90 -2.32
N TYR A 90 -11.63 -7.71 -3.37
CA TYR A 90 -10.50 -8.58 -3.72
C TYR A 90 -9.33 -7.82 -4.34
N PHE A 91 -9.61 -6.73 -5.05
CA PHE A 91 -8.58 -5.80 -5.47
C PHE A 91 -7.77 -5.30 -4.26
N GLN A 92 -8.44 -4.78 -3.23
CA GLN A 92 -7.77 -4.27 -2.04
C GLN A 92 -7.02 -5.37 -1.29
N LEU A 93 -7.59 -6.57 -1.20
CA LEU A 93 -6.90 -7.70 -0.55
C LEU A 93 -5.61 -8.06 -1.31
N ALA A 94 -5.63 -8.11 -2.64
CA ALA A 94 -4.45 -8.39 -3.45
C ALA A 94 -3.35 -7.34 -3.25
N VAL A 95 -3.72 -6.05 -3.21
CA VAL A 95 -2.79 -4.96 -2.93
C VAL A 95 -2.16 -5.10 -1.55
N LEU A 96 -2.98 -5.31 -0.50
CA LEU A 96 -2.49 -5.44 0.87
C LEU A 96 -1.56 -6.65 1.06
N ILE A 97 -1.84 -7.77 0.38
CA ILE A 97 -0.95 -8.94 0.41
C ILE A 97 0.45 -8.53 -0.09
N ILE A 98 0.55 -7.89 -1.24
CA ILE A 98 1.85 -7.51 -1.79
C ILE A 98 2.50 -6.39 -0.98
N ALA A 99 1.76 -5.39 -0.56
CA ALA A 99 2.27 -4.32 0.31
C ALA A 99 2.91 -4.89 1.59
N ARG A 100 2.31 -5.95 2.19
CA ARG A 100 2.90 -6.64 3.35
C ARG A 100 4.16 -7.44 2.99
N GLU A 101 4.15 -8.17 1.88
CA GLU A 101 5.28 -9.01 1.51
C GLU A 101 6.55 -8.21 1.21
N ILE A 102 6.42 -6.99 0.67
CA ILE A 102 7.53 -6.07 0.40
C ILE A 102 7.72 -4.99 1.46
N ASP A 103 7.01 -5.08 2.58
CA ASP A 103 7.04 -4.11 3.69
C ASP A 103 6.78 -2.65 3.25
N GLN A 104 5.89 -2.46 2.25
CA GLN A 104 5.62 -1.16 1.67
C GLN A 104 4.56 -0.39 2.48
N GLN A 105 5.06 0.50 3.35
CA GLN A 105 4.25 1.27 4.28
C GLN A 105 3.29 2.24 3.58
N PHE A 106 3.74 2.89 2.50
CA PHE A 106 2.95 3.91 1.80
C PHE A 106 1.69 3.30 1.17
N GLU A 107 1.86 2.19 0.43
CA GLU A 107 0.76 1.47 -0.21
C GLU A 107 -0.17 0.86 0.85
N TRP A 108 0.40 0.24 1.89
CA TRP A 108 -0.41 -0.31 2.97
C TRP A 108 -1.34 0.74 3.59
N SER A 109 -0.78 1.87 4.02
CA SER A 109 -1.52 2.92 4.70
C SER A 109 -2.51 3.67 3.80
N ALA A 110 -2.30 3.63 2.49
CA ALA A 110 -3.29 4.11 1.53
C ALA A 110 -4.45 3.12 1.37
N HIS A 111 -4.15 1.82 1.26
CA HIS A 111 -5.12 0.81 0.85
C HIS A 111 -5.89 0.15 1.99
N GLU A 112 -5.38 0.08 3.21
CA GLU A 112 -6.10 -0.50 4.36
C GLU A 112 -7.45 0.21 4.62
N PRO A 113 -7.52 1.56 4.70
CA PRO A 113 -8.80 2.25 4.88
C PRO A 113 -9.75 2.08 3.69
N TYR A 114 -9.23 1.94 2.47
CA TYR A 114 -10.07 1.62 1.31
C TYR A 114 -10.62 0.21 1.39
N GLY A 115 -9.82 -0.77 1.76
CA GLY A 115 -10.26 -2.15 1.94
C GLY A 115 -11.42 -2.25 2.91
N LEU A 116 -11.31 -1.60 4.06
CA LEU A 116 -12.41 -1.54 5.05
C LEU A 116 -13.70 -0.96 4.47
N ARG A 117 -13.62 0.14 3.72
CA ARG A 117 -14.79 0.74 3.07
C ARG A 117 -15.40 -0.15 1.98
N GLN A 118 -14.60 -1.01 1.35
CA GLN A 118 -15.05 -1.96 0.32
C GLN A 118 -15.47 -3.32 0.92
N GLY A 119 -15.65 -3.39 2.22
CA GLY A 119 -16.15 -4.59 2.91
C GLY A 119 -15.09 -5.67 3.15
N LEU A 120 -13.80 -5.32 3.09
CA LEU A 120 -12.75 -6.22 3.54
C LEU A 120 -12.70 -6.18 5.08
N GLU A 121 -12.94 -7.29 5.71
CA GLU A 121 -13.08 -7.41 7.16
C GLU A 121 -11.73 -7.19 7.87
N GLN A 122 -11.74 -6.50 9.01
CA GLN A 122 -10.54 -6.23 9.81
C GLN A 122 -9.80 -7.53 10.18
N SER A 123 -10.51 -8.60 10.46
CA SER A 123 -9.93 -9.91 10.78
C SER A 123 -9.06 -10.47 9.65
N ILE A 124 -9.47 -10.25 8.39
CA ILE A 124 -8.72 -10.68 7.20
C ILE A 124 -7.50 -9.76 7.00
N ILE A 125 -7.70 -8.45 7.13
CA ILE A 125 -6.60 -7.47 7.11
C ILE A 125 -5.56 -7.84 8.17
N ASP A 126 -5.96 -8.20 9.37
CA ASP A 126 -5.07 -8.59 10.46
C ASP A 126 -4.29 -9.87 10.17
N VAL A 127 -4.89 -10.83 9.45
CA VAL A 127 -4.16 -12.02 8.99
C VAL A 127 -3.02 -11.63 8.05
N VAL A 128 -3.28 -10.73 7.11
CA VAL A 128 -2.23 -10.23 6.20
C VAL A 128 -1.22 -9.37 6.96
N LYS A 129 -1.70 -8.39 7.73
CA LYS A 129 -0.89 -7.39 8.45
C LYS A 129 0.15 -8.01 9.38
N TYR A 130 -0.25 -9.02 10.11
CA TYR A 130 0.57 -9.67 11.14
C TYR A 130 1.11 -11.05 10.72
N ASP A 131 1.04 -11.36 9.44
CA ASP A 131 1.47 -12.64 8.85
C ASP A 131 0.93 -13.88 9.60
N LYS A 132 -0.35 -13.82 9.99
CA LYS A 132 -1.02 -14.89 10.71
C LYS A 132 -1.40 -16.04 9.77
N ASP A 133 -1.69 -17.19 10.37
CA ASP A 133 -2.24 -18.36 9.68
C ASP A 133 -3.61 -18.03 9.06
N VAL A 134 -3.88 -18.57 7.89
CA VAL A 134 -5.14 -18.36 7.14
C VAL A 134 -6.29 -19.29 7.60
N ARG A 135 -6.04 -20.18 8.55
CA ARG A 135 -7.04 -21.12 9.07
C ARG A 135 -8.24 -20.37 9.63
N GLY A 136 -9.43 -20.83 9.28
CA GLY A 136 -10.69 -20.22 9.70
C GLY A 136 -11.18 -19.08 8.81
N LEU A 137 -10.41 -18.65 7.83
CA LEU A 137 -10.91 -17.74 6.78
C LEU A 137 -11.76 -18.49 5.75
N ALA A 138 -12.63 -17.75 5.06
CA ALA A 138 -13.34 -18.27 3.89
C ALA A 138 -12.35 -18.71 2.79
N ASP A 139 -12.70 -19.76 2.06
CA ASP A 139 -11.82 -20.40 1.08
C ASP A 139 -11.19 -19.42 0.06
N LYS A 140 -11.95 -18.45 -0.43
CA LYS A 140 -11.44 -17.46 -1.38
C LYS A 140 -10.35 -16.58 -0.76
N ASP A 141 -10.58 -16.09 0.45
CA ASP A 141 -9.63 -15.21 1.16
C ASP A 141 -8.37 -15.98 1.54
N ALA A 142 -8.53 -17.15 2.15
CA ALA A 142 -7.42 -18.02 2.52
C ALA A 142 -6.56 -18.39 1.31
N THR A 143 -7.20 -18.74 0.20
CA THR A 143 -6.50 -19.16 -1.03
C THR A 143 -5.77 -17.99 -1.67
N LEU A 144 -6.38 -16.81 -1.76
CA LEU A 144 -5.73 -15.63 -2.33
C LEU A 144 -4.53 -15.18 -1.50
N ILE A 145 -4.65 -15.17 -0.17
CA ILE A 145 -3.54 -14.82 0.73
C ILE A 145 -2.40 -15.84 0.57
N THR A 146 -2.73 -17.13 0.61
CA THR A 146 -1.73 -18.20 0.43
C THR A 146 -1.04 -18.07 -0.94
N PHE A 147 -1.83 -17.83 -2.00
CA PHE A 147 -1.31 -17.68 -3.36
C PHE A 147 -0.30 -16.52 -3.46
N GLY A 148 -0.66 -15.34 -2.98
CA GLY A 148 0.22 -14.17 -3.03
C GLY A 148 1.50 -14.37 -2.20
N ARG A 149 1.38 -14.91 -0.98
CA ARG A 149 2.53 -15.25 -0.13
C ARG A 149 3.47 -16.25 -0.79
N THR A 150 2.92 -17.35 -1.31
CA THR A 150 3.70 -18.40 -1.97
C THR A 150 4.39 -17.85 -3.22
N LEU A 151 3.65 -17.15 -4.07
CA LEU A 151 4.21 -16.57 -5.29
C LEU A 151 5.37 -15.62 -4.99
N TYR A 152 5.23 -14.77 -3.98
CA TYR A 152 6.25 -13.81 -3.61
C TYR A 152 7.46 -14.47 -2.92
N ARG A 153 7.22 -15.38 -1.96
CA ARG A 153 8.28 -15.97 -1.11
C ARG A 153 9.03 -17.11 -1.81
N GLU A 154 8.32 -17.90 -2.63
CA GLU A 154 8.85 -19.09 -3.30
C GLU A 154 9.04 -18.90 -4.82
N HIS A 155 8.58 -17.77 -5.36
CA HIS A 155 8.66 -17.39 -6.79
C HIS A 155 7.95 -18.36 -7.75
N ARG A 156 7.08 -19.20 -7.22
CA ARG A 156 6.26 -20.19 -7.97
C ARG A 156 5.11 -20.67 -7.11
N VAL A 157 4.10 -21.24 -7.74
CA VAL A 157 2.97 -21.87 -7.06
C VAL A 157 2.86 -23.34 -7.52
N SER A 158 2.32 -24.19 -6.66
CA SER A 158 2.05 -25.58 -7.01
C SER A 158 0.86 -25.71 -7.96
N SER A 159 0.77 -26.83 -8.68
CA SER A 159 -0.37 -27.14 -9.55
C SER A 159 -1.69 -27.16 -8.78
N GLU A 160 -1.68 -27.63 -7.53
CA GLU A 160 -2.86 -27.69 -6.66
C GLU A 160 -3.33 -26.29 -6.28
N LEU A 161 -2.40 -25.41 -5.88
CA LEU A 161 -2.75 -24.03 -5.50
C LEU A 161 -3.24 -23.23 -6.72
N TRP A 162 -2.62 -23.44 -7.89
CA TRP A 162 -3.10 -22.89 -9.15
C TRP A 162 -4.52 -23.37 -9.48
N ALA A 163 -4.76 -24.66 -9.42
CA ALA A 163 -6.09 -25.24 -9.69
C ALA A 163 -7.14 -24.71 -8.72
N LYS A 164 -6.80 -24.55 -7.45
CA LYS A 164 -7.70 -23.98 -6.43
C LYS A 164 -8.02 -22.51 -6.71
N MET A 165 -7.05 -21.69 -7.11
CA MET A 165 -7.29 -20.31 -7.55
C MET A 165 -8.25 -20.26 -8.73
N VAL A 166 -8.02 -21.07 -9.76
CA VAL A 166 -8.88 -21.10 -10.94
C VAL A 166 -10.30 -21.60 -10.61
N ALA A 167 -10.44 -22.58 -9.71
CA ALA A 167 -11.75 -23.07 -9.28
C ALA A 167 -12.56 -22.00 -8.54
N LEU A 168 -11.90 -21.17 -7.71
CA LEU A 168 -12.56 -20.16 -6.88
C LEU A 168 -12.83 -18.84 -7.60
N PHE A 169 -11.93 -18.40 -8.47
CA PHE A 169 -11.97 -17.09 -9.13
C PHE A 169 -12.24 -17.17 -10.64
N GLY A 170 -12.10 -18.34 -11.24
CA GLY A 170 -12.05 -18.48 -12.68
C GLY A 170 -10.68 -18.09 -13.25
N ARG A 171 -10.36 -18.56 -14.46
CA ARG A 171 -9.06 -18.33 -15.08
C ARG A 171 -8.76 -16.85 -15.31
N GLN A 172 -9.74 -16.12 -15.84
CA GLN A 172 -9.61 -14.69 -16.13
C GLN A 172 -9.29 -13.90 -14.87
N HIS A 173 -10.10 -14.01 -13.81
CA HIS A 173 -9.88 -13.26 -12.57
C HIS A 173 -8.63 -13.71 -11.83
N THR A 174 -8.20 -14.98 -11.97
CA THR A 174 -6.90 -15.41 -11.43
C THR A 174 -5.75 -14.66 -12.10
N VAL A 175 -5.75 -14.53 -13.43
CA VAL A 175 -4.73 -13.76 -14.16
C VAL A 175 -4.80 -12.28 -13.78
N GLU A 176 -5.99 -11.73 -13.61
CA GLU A 176 -6.18 -10.34 -13.23
C GLU A 176 -5.65 -10.04 -11.81
N LEU A 177 -5.91 -10.92 -10.84
CA LEU A 177 -5.33 -10.83 -9.50
C LEU A 177 -3.81 -10.88 -9.53
N MET A 178 -3.22 -11.74 -10.37
CA MET A 178 -1.76 -11.78 -10.58
C MET A 178 -1.23 -10.47 -11.16
N THR A 179 -1.95 -9.88 -12.12
CA THR A 179 -1.58 -8.60 -12.74
C THR A 179 -1.62 -7.48 -11.70
N ILE A 180 -2.68 -7.39 -10.88
CA ILE A 180 -2.77 -6.42 -9.78
C ILE A 180 -1.58 -6.59 -8.81
N MET A 181 -1.29 -7.82 -8.40
CA MET A 181 -0.17 -8.11 -7.49
C MET A 181 1.17 -7.71 -8.12
N GLY A 182 1.39 -8.00 -9.41
CA GLY A 182 2.62 -7.65 -10.13
C GLY A 182 2.81 -6.14 -10.27
N ASP A 183 1.73 -5.40 -10.56
CA ASP A 183 1.79 -3.94 -10.68
C ASP A 183 2.09 -3.28 -9.33
N TYR A 184 1.42 -3.69 -8.26
CA TYR A 184 1.71 -3.17 -6.93
C TYR A 184 3.06 -3.61 -6.36
N PHE A 185 3.55 -4.78 -6.78
CA PHE A 185 4.94 -5.16 -6.51
C PHE A 185 5.91 -4.17 -7.17
N ARG A 186 5.74 -3.91 -8.47
CA ARG A 186 6.57 -2.97 -9.23
C ARG A 186 6.54 -1.57 -8.61
N VAL A 187 5.35 -1.03 -8.37
CA VAL A 187 5.17 0.31 -7.77
C VAL A 187 5.80 0.36 -6.38
N GLY A 188 5.50 -0.60 -5.53
CA GLY A 188 6.03 -0.65 -4.17
C GLY A 188 7.55 -0.81 -4.13
N PHE A 189 8.13 -1.58 -5.08
CA PHE A 189 9.59 -1.67 -5.24
C PHE A 189 10.21 -0.30 -5.56
N MET A 190 9.60 0.46 -6.46
CA MET A 190 10.05 1.81 -6.80
C MET A 190 9.94 2.76 -5.59
N LEU A 191 8.83 2.72 -4.86
CA LEU A 191 8.63 3.53 -3.65
C LEU A 191 9.66 3.21 -2.56
N ASN A 192 10.01 1.94 -2.38
CA ASN A 192 11.06 1.53 -1.47
C ASN A 192 12.44 2.05 -1.92
N ALA A 193 12.74 2.00 -3.23
CA ALA A 193 14.02 2.45 -3.77
C ALA A 193 14.25 3.97 -3.57
N VAL A 194 13.18 4.77 -3.65
CA VAL A 194 13.26 6.23 -3.45
C VAL A 194 12.99 6.64 -2.00
N ASP A 195 12.88 5.69 -1.09
CA ASP A 195 12.60 5.91 0.34
C ASP A 195 11.36 6.80 0.55
N GLN A 196 10.23 6.35 0.02
CA GLN A 196 8.97 7.11 0.09
C GLN A 196 8.42 7.15 1.51
N HIS A 197 8.41 8.35 2.10
CA HIS A 197 7.83 8.60 3.42
C HIS A 197 6.32 8.86 3.36
N GLN A 198 5.64 8.64 4.48
CA GLN A 198 4.23 8.98 4.65
C GLN A 198 4.03 10.50 4.72
N PRO A 199 2.93 11.04 4.14
CA PRO A 199 2.48 12.38 4.47
C PRO A 199 2.25 12.53 5.97
N PRO A 200 2.48 13.73 6.57
CA PRO A 200 2.36 13.96 8.00
C PRO A 200 0.98 13.64 8.61
N ASP A 201 -0.06 13.76 7.80
CA ASP A 201 -1.46 13.50 8.17
C ASP A 201 -1.89 12.04 7.97
N ARG A 202 -1.03 11.21 7.38
CA ARG A 202 -1.32 9.78 7.16
C ARG A 202 -0.57 8.91 8.16
N PRO A 203 -1.28 8.18 9.05
CA PRO A 203 -0.63 7.29 10.00
C PRO A 203 0.07 6.12 9.32
N ALA A 204 1.18 5.69 9.90
CA ALA A 204 1.86 4.46 9.50
C ALA A 204 1.10 3.25 10.07
N LEU A 205 0.39 2.52 9.22
CA LEU A 205 -0.51 1.43 9.65
C LEU A 205 0.13 0.05 9.59
N LEU A 206 1.26 -0.12 8.87
CA LEU A 206 1.95 -1.39 8.71
C LEU A 206 3.05 -1.55 9.77
N PRO A 207 2.91 -2.43 10.75
CA PRO A 207 3.95 -2.66 11.75
C PRO A 207 5.13 -3.43 11.14
N ALA A 208 6.34 -3.14 11.63
CA ALA A 208 7.50 -3.96 11.32
C ALA A 208 7.29 -5.37 11.91
N LEU A 209 7.55 -6.40 11.12
CA LEU A 209 7.60 -7.77 11.62
C LEU A 209 9.06 -8.14 11.93
N LYS A 210 9.26 -8.80 13.06
CA LYS A 210 10.53 -9.49 13.33
C LYS A 210 10.53 -10.76 12.47
N ARG A 211 11.28 -10.73 11.39
CA ARG A 211 11.54 -11.89 10.54
C ARG A 211 12.83 -12.57 10.97
#